data_31f3976b496d0fe8e4737c91e6bbecbf
#
_entry.id   31f3976b496d0fe8e4737c91e6bbecbf
#
_cell.length_a   1.000
_cell.length_b   1.000
_cell.length_c   1.000
_cell.angle_alpha   90.00
_cell.angle_beta   90.00
_cell.angle_gamma   90.00
#
_symmetry.space_group_name_H-M   'P 1'
#
loop_
_entity.id
_entity.type
_entity.pdbx_description
1 polymer ?
#
loop_
_entity_poly.entity_id
_entity_poly.type
_entity_poly.pdbx_seq_one_letter_code
_entity_poly.pdbx_strand_id
1 'polypeptide(L)'
;WRIKMGRHKKSIERPLMPDSKYNSKVVTKFVCRMMLDGKKETCQKIIYAAMDNLKAKTDKDPLEVFLKAIENVKPQVEVKSRRVGGATYQVPMEIRAERKEALAMRWIIEAARNRSGHGMADTLSAELLDAYNNTGTAYKKREDVHKMAEANKAFAHYKW
;
A
#
# COMPACT_ATOMS: atom_id res chain seq x y z
N TRP A 1 -42.93 9.89 -20.77
CA TRP A 1 -41.77 9.82 -19.82
C TRP A 1 -40.83 8.69 -20.22
N ARG A 2 -39.80 9.00 -21.01
CA ARG A 2 -38.69 8.05 -21.26
C ARG A 2 -37.69 8.21 -20.15
N ILE A 3 -37.64 7.24 -19.25
CA ILE A 3 -36.55 7.12 -18.29
C ILE A 3 -35.29 6.82 -19.10
N LYS A 4 -34.41 7.80 -19.25
CA LYS A 4 -33.07 7.57 -19.80
C LYS A 4 -32.30 6.72 -18.78
N MET A 5 -32.29 5.40 -18.96
CA MET A 5 -31.36 4.55 -18.23
C MET A 5 -29.95 4.87 -18.70
N GLY A 6 -29.15 5.42 -17.80
CA GLY A 6 -27.75 5.69 -18.08
C GLY A 6 -27.00 4.39 -18.37
N ARG A 7 -26.30 4.33 -19.49
CA ARG A 7 -25.49 3.15 -19.89
C ARG A 7 -24.25 2.94 -19.03
N HIS A 8 -23.86 3.94 -18.24
CA HIS A 8 -22.67 3.86 -17.41
C HIS A 8 -23.07 3.93 -15.93
N LYS A 9 -22.58 2.92 -15.19
CA LYS A 9 -22.72 2.89 -13.74
C LYS A 9 -21.86 4.04 -13.18
N LYS A 10 -22.48 5.07 -12.63
CA LYS A 10 -21.74 6.09 -11.89
C LYS A 10 -21.17 5.43 -10.64
N SER A 11 -19.86 5.39 -10.52
CA SER A 11 -19.23 4.99 -9.27
C SER A 11 -19.53 6.09 -8.24
N ILE A 12 -20.30 5.76 -7.22
CA ILE A 12 -20.54 6.67 -6.10
C ILE A 12 -19.32 6.51 -5.19
N GLU A 13 -18.45 7.51 -5.19
CA GLU A 13 -17.37 7.58 -4.22
C GLU A 13 -17.95 7.79 -2.84
N ARG A 14 -17.75 6.83 -1.96
CA ARG A 14 -18.17 6.96 -0.57
C ARG A 14 -17.18 7.83 0.17
N PRO A 15 -17.63 8.80 0.99
CA PRO A 15 -16.72 9.61 1.80
C PRO A 15 -15.96 8.70 2.77
N LEU A 16 -14.65 8.86 2.80
CA LEU A 16 -13.78 8.13 3.71
C LEU A 16 -13.72 8.88 5.04
N MET A 17 -14.21 8.24 6.08
CA MET A 17 -14.17 8.80 7.44
C MET A 17 -12.80 8.53 8.06
N PRO A 18 -12.19 9.53 8.75
CA PRO A 18 -10.95 9.31 9.46
C PRO A 18 -11.13 8.30 10.61
N ASP A 19 -10.03 7.62 10.98
CA ASP A 19 -10.04 6.67 12.08
C ASP A 19 -10.39 7.35 13.41
N SER A 20 -11.19 6.67 14.24
CA SER A 20 -11.69 7.25 15.50
C SER A 20 -10.58 7.48 16.53
N LYS A 21 -9.55 6.63 16.57
CA LYS A 21 -8.44 6.72 17.55
C LYS A 21 -7.35 7.67 17.08
N TYR A 22 -6.94 7.60 15.82
CA TYR A 22 -5.82 8.37 15.26
C TYR A 22 -6.24 9.55 14.40
N ASN A 23 -7.53 9.70 14.12
CA ASN A 23 -8.08 10.74 13.26
C ASN A 23 -7.36 10.84 11.91
N SER A 24 -7.00 9.70 11.32
CA SER A 24 -6.26 9.60 10.07
C SER A 24 -7.00 8.80 9.02
N LYS A 25 -7.16 9.37 7.84
CA LYS A 25 -7.76 8.67 6.68
C LYS A 25 -6.84 7.56 6.17
N VAL A 26 -5.54 7.70 6.33
CA VAL A 26 -4.56 6.67 5.92
C VAL A 26 -4.73 5.41 6.75
N VAL A 27 -4.95 5.54 8.05
CA VAL A 27 -5.25 4.41 8.93
C VAL A 27 -6.54 3.72 8.51
N THR A 28 -7.59 4.46 8.20
CA THR A 28 -8.85 3.91 7.69
C THR A 28 -8.65 3.12 6.40
N LYS A 29 -7.90 3.66 5.45
CA LYS A 29 -7.57 2.97 4.20
C LYS A 29 -6.80 1.68 4.45
N PHE A 30 -5.87 1.70 5.38
CA PHE A 30 -5.07 0.53 5.76
C PHE A 30 -5.94 -0.57 6.37
N VAL A 31 -6.86 -0.20 7.27
CA VAL A 31 -7.86 -1.12 7.83
C VAL A 31 -8.66 -1.79 6.72
N CYS A 32 -9.18 -1.00 5.78
CA CYS A 32 -9.98 -1.51 4.67
C CYS A 32 -9.21 -2.48 3.78
N ARG A 33 -7.92 -2.25 3.57
CA ARG A 33 -7.07 -3.14 2.74
C ARG A 33 -6.66 -4.42 3.46
N MET A 34 -6.46 -4.36 4.75
CA MET A 34 -6.09 -5.53 5.55
C MET A 34 -7.30 -6.39 5.91
N MET A 35 -8.49 -5.79 5.92
CA MET A 35 -9.73 -6.47 6.30
C MET A 35 -10.02 -7.69 5.41
N LEU A 36 -10.39 -8.80 6.05
CA LEU A 36 -10.86 -10.02 5.41
C LEU A 36 -12.30 -10.32 5.88
N ASP A 37 -13.16 -10.76 4.96
CA ASP A 37 -14.53 -11.19 5.25
C ASP A 37 -15.40 -10.15 6.01
N GLY A 38 -15.11 -8.87 5.81
CA GLY A 38 -15.83 -7.77 6.48
C GLY A 38 -15.52 -7.61 7.97
N LYS A 39 -14.50 -8.27 8.49
CA LYS A 39 -14.11 -8.23 9.92
C LYS A 39 -13.34 -6.97 10.27
N LYS A 40 -14.01 -5.83 10.22
CA LYS A 40 -13.42 -4.51 10.44
C LYS A 40 -12.87 -4.34 11.86
N GLU A 41 -13.64 -4.70 12.86
CA GLU A 41 -13.23 -4.55 14.27
C GLU A 41 -11.98 -5.36 14.61
N THR A 42 -11.89 -6.59 14.10
CA THR A 42 -10.70 -7.43 14.25
C THR A 42 -9.47 -6.75 13.64
N CYS A 43 -9.60 -6.21 12.44
CA CYS A 43 -8.54 -5.42 11.80
C CYS A 43 -8.12 -4.21 12.60
N GLN A 44 -9.08 -3.44 13.11
CA GLN A 44 -8.80 -2.28 13.93
C GLN A 44 -8.01 -2.64 15.19
N LYS A 45 -8.42 -3.72 15.88
CA LYS A 45 -7.71 -4.23 17.05
C LYS A 45 -6.27 -4.62 16.73
N ILE A 46 -6.05 -5.31 15.62
CA ILE A 46 -4.70 -5.71 15.16
C ILE A 46 -3.84 -4.47 14.88
N ILE A 47 -4.37 -3.49 14.16
CA ILE A 47 -3.65 -2.27 13.84
C ILE A 47 -3.34 -1.44 15.07
N TYR A 48 -4.27 -1.30 15.99
CA TYR A 48 -4.05 -0.57 17.24
C TYR A 48 -3.01 -1.27 18.13
N ALA A 49 -3.04 -2.60 18.21
CA ALA A 49 -2.00 -3.36 18.90
C ALA A 49 -0.63 -3.20 18.25
N ALA A 50 -0.55 -3.20 16.92
CA ALA A 50 0.68 -2.95 16.18
C ALA A 50 1.21 -1.53 16.44
N MET A 51 0.35 -0.53 16.47
CA MET A 51 0.72 0.85 16.80
C MET A 51 1.26 0.98 18.23
N ASP A 52 0.63 0.31 19.19
CA ASP A 52 1.10 0.27 20.58
C ASP A 52 2.48 -0.38 20.67
N ASN A 53 2.73 -1.46 19.93
CA ASN A 53 4.04 -2.09 19.83
C ASN A 53 5.10 -1.16 19.24
N LEU A 54 4.74 -0.37 18.21
CA LEU A 54 5.63 0.63 17.63
C LEU A 54 6.00 1.72 18.64
N LYS A 55 5.02 2.20 19.40
CA LYS A 55 5.26 3.18 20.47
C LYS A 55 6.21 2.65 21.53
N ALA A 56 6.04 1.41 21.95
CA ALA A 56 6.90 0.78 22.94
C ALA A 56 8.35 0.61 22.47
N LYS A 57 8.54 0.33 21.17
CA LYS A 57 9.86 0.09 20.58
C LYS A 57 10.62 1.36 20.17
N THR A 58 9.91 2.43 19.79
CA THR A 58 10.53 3.63 19.20
C THR A 58 10.47 4.86 20.08
N ASP A 59 9.64 4.88 21.11
CA ASP A 59 9.32 6.05 21.96
C ASP A 59 8.84 7.28 21.17
N LYS A 60 8.42 7.08 19.93
CA LYS A 60 7.89 8.10 19.04
C LYS A 60 6.39 7.96 18.88
N ASP A 61 5.74 9.00 18.35
CA ASP A 61 4.34 8.92 17.97
C ASP A 61 4.11 7.77 16.98
N PRO A 62 3.29 6.76 17.33
CA PRO A 62 3.08 5.61 16.47
C PRO A 62 2.48 5.98 15.10
N LEU A 63 1.66 7.03 15.03
CA LEU A 63 1.11 7.52 13.78
C LEU A 63 2.21 8.07 12.86
N GLU A 64 3.17 8.83 13.38
CA GLU A 64 4.31 9.31 12.60
C GLU A 64 5.15 8.17 12.05
N VAL A 65 5.45 7.17 12.87
CA VAL A 65 6.21 5.98 12.45
C VAL A 65 5.46 5.22 11.37
N PHE A 66 4.17 5.04 11.52
CA PHE A 66 3.30 4.39 10.54
C PHE A 66 3.29 5.12 9.19
N LEU A 67 3.05 6.43 9.21
CA LEU A 67 3.01 7.24 8.01
C LEU A 67 4.37 7.27 7.31
N LYS A 68 5.45 7.38 8.07
CA LYS A 68 6.81 7.37 7.53
C LYS A 68 7.16 6.00 6.92
N ALA A 69 6.74 4.91 7.53
CA ALA A 69 6.94 3.56 6.99
C ALA A 69 6.24 3.40 5.63
N ILE A 70 4.99 3.85 5.52
CA ILE A 70 4.26 3.84 4.25
C ILE A 70 4.96 4.70 3.21
N GLU A 71 5.38 5.91 3.57
CA GLU A 71 6.09 6.82 2.67
C GLU A 71 7.38 6.21 2.13
N ASN A 72 8.14 5.53 2.98
CA ASN A 72 9.38 4.85 2.58
C ASN A 72 9.17 3.69 1.60
N VAL A 73 8.01 3.04 1.64
CA VAL A 73 7.67 1.90 0.77
C VAL A 73 6.99 2.34 -0.54
N LYS A 74 6.50 3.57 -0.62
CA LYS A 74 5.85 4.07 -1.85
C LYS A 74 6.79 4.01 -3.06
N PRO A 75 6.43 3.27 -4.12
CA PRO A 75 7.21 3.25 -5.34
C PRO A 75 6.96 4.51 -6.18
N GLN A 76 7.97 4.98 -6.89
CA GLN A 76 7.86 6.13 -7.79
C GLN A 76 7.48 5.72 -9.21
N VAL A 77 7.97 4.56 -9.64
CA VAL A 77 7.77 4.02 -11.00
C VAL A 77 7.40 2.55 -10.91
N GLU A 78 6.63 2.10 -11.89
CA GLU A 78 6.32 0.68 -12.08
C GLU A 78 6.47 0.30 -13.54
N VAL A 79 6.50 -0.98 -13.82
CA VAL A 79 6.59 -1.52 -15.17
C VAL A 79 5.24 -2.09 -15.56
N LYS A 80 4.72 -1.66 -16.73
CA LYS A 80 3.49 -2.20 -17.31
C LYS A 80 3.79 -2.84 -18.65
N SER A 81 3.15 -3.98 -18.89
CA SER A 81 3.24 -4.65 -20.18
C SER A 81 2.46 -3.90 -21.24
N ARG A 82 3.08 -3.66 -22.38
CA ARG A 82 2.42 -3.12 -23.57
C ARG A 82 2.79 -3.94 -24.78
N ARG A 83 1.78 -4.27 -25.59
CA ARG A 83 2.00 -4.99 -26.85
C ARG A 83 2.12 -3.99 -27.99
N VAL A 84 3.25 -4.01 -28.69
CA VAL A 84 3.54 -3.16 -29.84
C VAL A 84 4.08 -4.04 -30.97
N GLY A 85 3.43 -4.01 -32.14
CA GLY A 85 3.86 -4.78 -33.31
C GLY A 85 3.96 -6.29 -33.09
N GLY A 86 3.10 -6.85 -32.26
CA GLY A 86 3.11 -8.29 -31.94
C GLY A 86 4.07 -8.72 -30.83
N ALA A 87 4.96 -7.85 -30.39
CA ALA A 87 5.86 -8.10 -29.26
C ALA A 87 5.36 -7.43 -27.99
N THR A 88 5.58 -8.07 -26.85
CA THR A 88 5.22 -7.52 -25.53
C THR A 88 6.45 -6.88 -24.88
N TYR A 89 6.33 -5.60 -24.54
CA TYR A 89 7.39 -4.83 -23.89
C TYR A 89 6.97 -4.46 -22.47
N GLN A 90 7.94 -4.48 -21.57
CA GLN A 90 7.77 -3.97 -20.21
C GLN A 90 8.12 -2.48 -20.21
N VAL A 91 7.12 -1.63 -20.08
CA VAL A 91 7.25 -0.17 -20.19
C VAL A 91 7.24 0.47 -18.81
N PRO A 92 8.32 1.18 -18.40
CA PRO A 92 8.32 1.90 -17.12
C PRO A 92 7.39 3.11 -17.19
N MET A 93 6.60 3.29 -16.15
CA MET A 93 5.62 4.38 -16.02
C MET A 93 5.65 4.98 -14.63
N GLU A 94 5.45 6.28 -14.55
CA GLU A 94 5.22 6.97 -13.28
C GLU A 94 3.90 6.52 -12.66
N ILE A 95 3.88 6.45 -11.33
CA ILE A 95 2.72 6.02 -10.56
C ILE A 95 2.00 7.23 -9.98
N ARG A 96 0.67 7.27 -10.08
CA ARG A 96 -0.15 8.30 -9.43
C ARG A 96 -0.07 8.16 -7.91
N ALA A 97 -0.23 9.27 -7.19
CA ALA A 97 -0.12 9.32 -5.72
C ALA A 97 -1.02 8.30 -5.01
N GLU A 98 -2.28 8.16 -5.44
CA GLU A 98 -3.23 7.21 -4.87
C GLU A 98 -2.78 5.76 -5.05
N ARG A 99 -2.23 5.43 -6.21
CA ARG A 99 -1.71 4.09 -6.48
C ARG A 99 -0.42 3.80 -5.73
N LYS A 100 0.45 4.79 -5.55
CA LYS A 100 1.66 4.66 -4.71
C LYS A 100 1.30 4.22 -3.30
N GLU A 101 0.35 4.91 -2.69
CA GLU A 101 -0.14 4.60 -1.36
C GLU A 101 -0.77 3.21 -1.30
N ALA A 102 -1.60 2.87 -2.28
CA ALA A 102 -2.23 1.56 -2.38
C ALA A 102 -1.21 0.42 -2.49
N LEU A 103 -0.19 0.58 -3.32
CA LEU A 103 0.87 -0.41 -3.48
C LEU A 103 1.71 -0.56 -2.22
N ALA A 104 2.07 0.55 -1.58
CA ALA A 104 2.82 0.53 -0.32
C ALA A 104 2.07 -0.24 0.77
N MET A 105 0.80 0.05 0.96
CA MET A 105 -0.05 -0.66 1.92
C MET A 105 -0.15 -2.15 1.62
N ARG A 106 -0.37 -2.51 0.36
CA ARG A 106 -0.46 -3.90 -0.08
C ARG A 106 0.82 -4.67 0.22
N TRP A 107 1.96 -4.12 -0.12
CA TRP A 107 3.25 -4.78 0.08
C TRP A 107 3.58 -4.95 1.56
N ILE A 108 3.27 -3.96 2.39
CA ILE A 108 3.45 -4.06 3.84
C ILE A 108 2.56 -5.17 4.42
N ILE A 109 1.30 -5.24 4.00
CA ILE A 109 0.35 -6.26 4.47
C ILE A 109 0.80 -7.67 4.03
N GLU A 110 1.18 -7.85 2.78
CA GLU A 110 1.68 -9.12 2.26
C GLU A 110 2.96 -9.57 2.99
N ALA A 111 3.90 -8.66 3.18
CA ALA A 111 5.14 -8.93 3.90
C ALA A 111 4.88 -9.33 5.36
N ALA A 112 3.96 -8.65 6.03
CA ALA A 112 3.57 -8.98 7.40
C ALA A 112 2.90 -10.36 7.50
N ARG A 113 2.04 -10.71 6.53
CA ARG A 113 1.38 -12.03 6.49
C ARG A 113 2.34 -13.16 6.23
N ASN A 114 3.38 -12.95 5.45
CA ASN A 114 4.40 -13.95 5.10
C ASN A 114 5.51 -14.07 6.16
N ARG A 115 5.52 -13.17 7.12
CA ARG A 115 6.53 -13.16 8.18
C ARG A 115 6.18 -14.19 9.26
N SER A 116 7.15 -14.96 9.71
CA SER A 116 6.98 -15.86 10.85
C SER A 116 6.85 -15.08 12.15
N GLY A 117 5.93 -15.46 13.03
CA GLY A 117 5.70 -14.77 14.32
C GLY A 117 4.41 -15.19 14.99
N HIS A 118 4.17 -14.62 16.17
CA HIS A 118 3.07 -14.99 17.07
C HIS A 118 1.80 -14.16 16.89
N GLY A 119 1.47 -13.80 15.69
CA GLY A 119 0.24 -13.09 15.38
C GLY A 119 0.47 -11.89 14.49
N MET A 120 -0.60 -11.44 13.84
CA MET A 120 -0.54 -10.38 12.84
C MET A 120 -0.12 -9.03 13.44
N ALA A 121 -0.51 -8.74 14.68
CA ALA A 121 -0.11 -7.49 15.34
C ALA A 121 1.41 -7.38 15.48
N ASP A 122 2.07 -8.45 15.89
CA ASP A 122 3.52 -8.48 16.07
C ASP A 122 4.26 -8.46 14.72
N THR A 123 3.81 -9.25 13.77
CA THR A 123 4.42 -9.28 12.42
C THR A 123 4.24 -7.97 11.70
N LEU A 124 3.08 -7.34 11.82
CA LEU A 124 2.80 -6.03 11.21
C LEU A 124 3.66 -4.94 11.84
N SER A 125 3.77 -4.91 13.17
CA SER A 125 4.62 -3.93 13.87
C SER A 125 6.09 -4.09 13.50
N ALA A 126 6.57 -5.32 13.38
CA ALA A 126 7.94 -5.61 12.95
C ALA A 126 8.19 -5.14 11.52
N GLU A 127 7.27 -5.39 10.60
CA GLU A 127 7.40 -4.95 9.21
C GLU A 127 7.34 -3.43 9.08
N LEU A 128 6.45 -2.77 9.82
CA LEU A 128 6.36 -1.31 9.85
C LEU A 128 7.64 -0.67 10.41
N LEU A 129 8.22 -1.26 11.44
CA LEU A 129 9.48 -0.78 12.00
C LEU A 129 10.64 -0.95 11.01
N ASP A 130 10.72 -2.08 10.33
CA ASP A 130 11.72 -2.32 9.30
C ASP A 130 11.56 -1.32 8.14
N ALA A 131 10.33 -1.11 7.68
CA ALA A 131 10.04 -0.13 6.63
C ALA A 131 10.40 1.31 7.05
N TYR A 132 10.16 1.65 8.32
CA TYR A 132 10.57 2.94 8.88
C TYR A 132 12.09 3.13 8.81
N ASN A 133 12.85 2.07 9.02
CA ASN A 133 14.32 2.05 8.94
C ASN A 133 14.87 1.77 7.53
N ASN A 134 14.04 1.83 6.50
CA ASN A 134 14.39 1.53 5.11
C ASN A 134 14.95 0.10 4.91
N THR A 135 14.37 -0.85 5.61
CA THR A 135 14.71 -2.27 5.51
C THR A 135 13.43 -3.12 5.41
N GLY A 136 13.58 -4.43 5.34
CA GLY A 136 12.47 -5.36 5.31
C GLY A 136 11.98 -5.73 3.92
N THR A 137 11.07 -6.69 3.87
CA THR A 137 10.59 -7.31 2.63
C THR A 137 9.80 -6.34 1.75
N ALA A 138 8.95 -5.51 2.36
CA ALA A 138 8.17 -4.51 1.62
C ALA A 138 9.06 -3.45 0.97
N TYR A 139 10.04 -2.96 1.70
CA TYR A 139 11.03 -2.01 1.17
C TYR A 139 11.87 -2.63 0.05
N LYS A 140 12.31 -3.88 0.21
CA LYS A 140 13.02 -4.63 -0.82
C LYS A 140 12.20 -4.76 -2.10
N LYS A 141 10.91 -5.02 -1.97
CA LYS A 141 10.00 -5.10 -3.13
C LYS A 141 9.93 -3.77 -3.88
N ARG A 142 9.88 -2.65 -3.18
CA ARG A 142 9.99 -1.33 -3.78
C ARG A 142 11.29 -1.17 -4.58
N GLU A 143 12.41 -1.53 -3.99
CA GLU A 143 13.72 -1.47 -4.64
C GLU A 143 13.77 -2.37 -5.88
N ASP A 144 13.23 -3.58 -5.80
CA ASP A 144 13.18 -4.52 -6.93
C ASP A 144 12.34 -3.96 -8.09
N VAL A 145 11.21 -3.33 -7.79
CA VAL A 145 10.35 -2.67 -8.81
C VAL A 145 11.09 -1.49 -9.45
N HIS A 146 11.80 -0.69 -8.67
CA HIS A 146 12.63 0.41 -9.19
C HIS A 146 13.76 -0.10 -10.09
N LYS A 147 14.44 -1.18 -9.70
CA LYS A 147 15.48 -1.82 -10.53
C LYS A 147 14.91 -2.35 -11.84
N MET A 148 13.75 -2.98 -11.80
CA MET A 148 13.07 -3.47 -12.99
C MET A 148 12.71 -2.33 -13.95
N ALA A 149 12.21 -1.21 -13.42
CA ALA A 149 11.91 -0.02 -14.22
C ALA A 149 13.18 0.58 -14.85
N GLU A 150 14.27 0.63 -14.11
CA GLU A 150 15.56 1.10 -14.62
C GLU A 150 16.13 0.18 -15.71
N ALA A 151 16.03 -1.14 -15.52
CA ALA A 151 16.46 -2.12 -16.51
C ALA A 151 15.67 -2.02 -17.83
N ASN A 152 14.41 -1.58 -17.77
CA ASN A 152 13.54 -1.40 -18.94
C ASN A 152 13.44 0.05 -19.41
N LYS A 153 14.32 0.93 -18.95
CA LYS A 153 14.33 2.35 -19.28
C LYS A 153 14.37 2.63 -20.79
N ALA A 154 15.03 1.78 -21.55
CA ALA A 154 15.10 1.88 -23.01
C ALA A 154 13.72 1.84 -23.70
N PHE A 155 12.71 1.24 -23.06
CA PHE A 155 11.35 1.13 -23.58
C PHE A 155 10.41 2.25 -23.11
N ALA A 156 10.92 3.26 -22.41
CA ALA A 156 10.11 4.37 -21.89
C ALA A 156 9.37 5.15 -23.00
N HIS A 157 9.91 5.17 -24.21
CA HIS A 157 9.28 5.81 -25.38
C HIS A 157 8.01 5.09 -25.86
N TYR A 158 7.74 3.86 -25.44
CA TYR A 158 6.49 3.15 -25.71
C TYR A 158 5.35 3.52 -24.72
N LYS A 159 5.58 4.48 -23.86
CA LYS A 159 4.58 4.98 -22.92
C LYS A 159 3.34 5.51 -23.68
N TRP A 160 2.12 5.19 -23.19
CA TRP A 160 0.85 5.68 -23.75
C TRP A 160 0.13 6.64 -22.83
#